data_9485ee7e9ac1d7c30096da261c0136a1
#
_entry.id   9485ee7e9ac1d7c30096da261c0136a1
#
_cell.length_a   1.000
_cell.length_b   1.000
_cell.length_c   1.000
_cell.angle_alpha   90.00
_cell.angle_beta   90.00
_cell.angle_gamma   90.00
#
_symmetry.space_group_name_H-M   'P 1'
#
loop_
_entity.id
_entity.type
_entity.pdbx_description
1 polymer ?
#
loop_
_entity_poly.entity_id
_entity_poly.type
_entity_poly.pdbx_seq_one_letter_code
_entity_poly.pdbx_strand_id
1 'polypeptide(L)'
;MYRARSQRGFTLIEVAVVMLVIVIVLGIVSVNLEPDRESPVRDEARRLVLLLQTAQQESILQGKILAVAIEREGYSFLMLDDDREFKPMDGDEVLRARPLPSGIVISRVDVEGVPEDDETKTPRLILLPTGELSPFTVIFSQGDVRWRVEGTLTGEITAQTMTPAEKA
;
A
#
# COMPACT_ATOMS: atom_id res chain seq x y z
N MET A 1 -59.53 -14.17 40.69
CA MET A 1 -58.65 -13.02 41.05
C MET A 1 -57.76 -12.68 39.90
N TYR A 2 -58.10 -11.69 39.10
CA TYR A 2 -57.27 -11.18 37.98
C TYR A 2 -56.33 -10.09 38.51
N ARG A 3 -55.05 -10.32 38.51
CA ARG A 3 -54.04 -9.30 38.83
C ARG A 3 -53.85 -8.40 37.59
N ALA A 4 -54.32 -7.16 37.67
CA ALA A 4 -54.06 -6.14 36.70
C ALA A 4 -52.51 -5.86 36.65
N ARG A 5 -51.84 -6.13 35.52
CA ARG A 5 -50.47 -5.70 35.27
C ARG A 5 -50.48 -4.19 35.04
N SER A 6 -49.84 -3.47 35.97
CA SER A 6 -49.56 -2.04 35.78
C SER A 6 -48.70 -1.83 34.54
N GLN A 7 -49.28 -1.25 33.49
CA GLN A 7 -48.54 -0.76 32.34
C GLN A 7 -47.88 0.55 32.74
N ARG A 8 -46.56 0.53 32.84
CA ARG A 8 -45.77 1.75 32.97
C ARG A 8 -45.60 2.36 31.56
N GLY A 9 -46.22 3.50 31.33
CA GLY A 9 -46.01 4.29 30.11
C GLY A 9 -44.64 5.01 30.16
N PHE A 10 -43.99 5.16 29.02
CA PHE A 10 -42.80 5.98 28.88
C PHE A 10 -43.09 7.44 29.18
N THR A 11 -42.22 8.08 29.93
CA THR A 11 -42.32 9.52 30.20
C THR A 11 -41.73 10.33 29.02
N LEU A 12 -42.28 11.52 28.79
CA LEU A 12 -41.83 12.41 27.74
C LEU A 12 -40.35 12.78 27.90
N ILE A 13 -39.88 12.86 29.16
CA ILE A 13 -38.47 13.14 29.47
C ILE A 13 -37.57 11.95 29.12
N GLU A 14 -38.01 10.73 29.27
CA GLU A 14 -37.23 9.53 28.92
C GLU A 14 -37.01 9.45 27.41
N VAL A 15 -38.04 9.77 26.61
CA VAL A 15 -37.89 9.86 25.14
C VAL A 15 -36.94 11.00 24.74
N ALA A 16 -37.02 12.16 25.40
CA ALA A 16 -36.15 13.28 25.15
C ALA A 16 -34.65 12.95 25.44
N VAL A 17 -34.38 12.25 26.54
CA VAL A 17 -33.01 11.82 26.92
C VAL A 17 -32.48 10.78 25.93
N VAL A 18 -33.32 9.81 25.54
CA VAL A 18 -32.92 8.80 24.54
C VAL A 18 -32.56 9.45 23.19
N MET A 19 -33.39 10.40 22.72
CA MET A 19 -33.07 11.15 21.48
C MET A 19 -31.78 11.96 21.58
N LEU A 20 -31.55 12.60 22.75
CA LEU A 20 -30.29 13.33 22.99
C LEU A 20 -29.08 12.39 22.91
N VAL A 21 -29.15 11.22 23.53
CA VAL A 21 -28.06 10.22 23.49
C VAL A 21 -27.82 9.72 22.05
N ILE A 22 -28.90 9.44 21.31
CA ILE A 22 -28.80 9.02 19.91
C ILE A 22 -28.09 10.10 19.06
N VAL A 23 -28.45 11.37 19.22
CA VAL A 23 -27.80 12.49 18.50
C VAL A 23 -26.32 12.59 18.84
N ILE A 24 -25.95 12.44 20.12
CA ILE A 24 -24.53 12.46 20.54
C ILE A 24 -23.78 11.27 19.94
N VAL A 25 -24.34 10.06 20.00
CA VAL A 25 -23.71 8.85 19.43
C VAL A 25 -23.56 8.97 17.92
N LEU A 26 -24.60 9.43 17.21
CA LEU A 26 -24.52 9.67 15.76
C LEU A 26 -23.49 10.75 15.39
N GLY A 27 -23.35 11.80 16.22
CA GLY A 27 -22.33 12.83 16.05
C GLY A 27 -20.90 12.26 16.14
N ILE A 28 -20.64 11.41 17.13
CA ILE A 28 -19.33 10.75 17.31
C ILE A 28 -19.03 9.78 16.14
N VAL A 29 -20.02 9.03 15.69
CA VAL A 29 -19.87 8.08 14.56
C VAL A 29 -19.60 8.82 13.25
N SER A 30 -20.26 9.97 13.02
CA SER A 30 -20.09 10.75 11.79
C SER A 30 -18.67 11.31 11.61
N VAL A 31 -17.98 11.66 12.71
CA VAL A 31 -16.59 12.18 12.66
C VAL A 31 -15.59 11.11 12.22
N ASN A 32 -15.88 9.83 12.42
CA ASN A 32 -14.99 8.71 12.04
C ASN A 32 -15.25 8.15 10.62
N LEU A 33 -16.23 8.69 9.89
CA LEU A 33 -16.63 8.20 8.56
C LEU A 33 -16.06 9.02 7.41
N GLU A 34 -15.22 10.04 7.66
CA GLU A 34 -14.47 10.65 6.57
C GLU A 34 -13.50 9.59 6.03
N PRO A 35 -13.65 9.18 4.75
CA PRO A 35 -12.70 8.28 4.13
C PRO A 35 -11.34 8.98 4.13
N ASP A 36 -10.42 8.46 4.94
CA ASP A 36 -9.02 8.90 4.97
C ASP A 36 -8.47 8.74 3.54
N ARG A 37 -8.40 9.86 2.80
CA ARG A 37 -7.93 9.90 1.41
C ARG A 37 -6.48 9.42 1.29
N GLU A 38 -5.73 9.43 2.38
CA GLU A 38 -4.37 8.91 2.42
C GLU A 38 -4.33 7.38 2.54
N SER A 39 -5.40 6.76 3.05
CA SER A 39 -5.45 5.33 3.34
C SER A 39 -5.14 4.45 2.12
N PRO A 40 -5.77 4.63 0.94
CA PRO A 40 -5.54 3.73 -0.20
C PRO A 40 -4.10 3.81 -0.74
N VAL A 41 -3.53 5.01 -0.85
CA VAL A 41 -2.14 5.20 -1.33
C VAL A 41 -1.15 4.69 -0.31
N ARG A 42 -1.37 4.98 0.97
CA ARG A 42 -0.57 4.46 2.09
C ARG A 42 -0.55 2.94 2.11
N ASP A 43 -1.73 2.34 1.98
CA ASP A 43 -1.88 0.89 2.05
C ASP A 43 -1.19 0.19 0.86
N GLU A 44 -1.24 0.80 -0.34
CA GLU A 44 -0.53 0.27 -1.51
C GLU A 44 0.98 0.46 -1.39
N ALA A 45 1.46 1.61 -0.89
CA ALA A 45 2.88 1.83 -0.61
C ALA A 45 3.41 0.81 0.41
N ARG A 46 2.69 0.58 1.51
CA ARG A 46 3.03 -0.43 2.52
C ARG A 46 2.97 -1.86 1.96
N ARG A 47 2.00 -2.13 1.09
CA ARG A 47 1.91 -3.42 0.41
C ARG A 47 3.16 -3.69 -0.43
N LEU A 48 3.63 -2.69 -1.21
CA LEU A 48 4.86 -2.84 -1.99
C LEU A 48 6.05 -3.13 -1.07
N VAL A 49 6.20 -2.43 0.06
CA VAL A 49 7.26 -2.71 1.06
C VAL A 49 7.24 -4.17 1.49
N LEU A 50 6.07 -4.69 1.91
CA LEU A 50 5.94 -6.07 2.36
C LEU A 50 6.27 -7.08 1.26
N LEU A 51 5.84 -6.82 0.04
CA LEU A 51 6.11 -7.69 -1.11
C LEU A 51 7.60 -7.66 -1.50
N LEU A 52 8.26 -6.51 -1.44
CA LEU A 52 9.70 -6.40 -1.66
C LEU A 52 10.50 -7.13 -0.58
N GLN A 53 10.11 -7.03 0.69
CA GLN A 53 10.72 -7.78 1.78
C GLN A 53 10.53 -9.30 1.60
N THR A 54 9.34 -9.72 1.15
CA THR A 54 9.07 -11.12 0.83
C THR A 54 9.93 -11.59 -0.34
N ALA A 55 10.03 -10.81 -1.41
CA ALA A 55 10.87 -11.12 -2.56
C ALA A 55 12.36 -11.18 -2.20
N GLN A 56 12.82 -10.29 -1.31
CA GLN A 56 14.20 -10.33 -0.79
C GLN A 56 14.48 -11.62 -0.02
N GLN A 57 13.56 -12.02 0.88
CA GLN A 57 13.68 -13.28 1.60
C GLN A 57 13.66 -14.48 0.66
N GLU A 58 12.81 -14.48 -0.35
CA GLU A 58 12.73 -15.54 -1.36
C GLU A 58 14.00 -15.62 -2.19
N SER A 59 14.58 -14.46 -2.59
CA SER A 59 15.87 -14.38 -3.27
C SER A 59 16.99 -15.05 -2.46
N ILE A 60 17.06 -14.76 -1.16
CA ILE A 60 18.05 -15.33 -0.23
C ILE A 60 17.83 -16.86 -0.07
N LEU A 61 16.59 -17.28 0.13
CA LEU A 61 16.25 -18.69 0.38
C LEU A 61 16.51 -19.58 -0.84
N GLN A 62 16.17 -19.09 -2.03
CA GLN A 62 16.36 -19.85 -3.28
C GLN A 62 17.78 -19.69 -3.87
N GLY A 63 18.56 -18.71 -3.40
CA GLY A 63 19.85 -18.37 -3.99
C GLY A 63 19.73 -17.83 -5.41
N LYS A 64 18.58 -17.23 -5.77
CA LYS A 64 18.28 -16.72 -7.10
C LYS A 64 18.12 -15.20 -7.10
N ILE A 65 18.51 -14.58 -8.21
CA ILE A 65 18.30 -13.15 -8.42
C ILE A 65 16.83 -12.93 -8.80
N LEU A 66 16.16 -12.06 -8.05
CA LEU A 66 14.83 -11.57 -8.39
C LEU A 66 14.90 -10.13 -8.89
N ALA A 67 13.88 -9.73 -9.65
CA ALA A 67 13.69 -8.36 -10.07
C ALA A 67 12.23 -7.95 -9.91
N VAL A 68 11.99 -6.66 -9.69
CA VAL A 68 10.65 -6.08 -9.72
C VAL A 68 10.60 -5.04 -10.82
N ALA A 69 9.83 -5.31 -11.85
CA ALA A 69 9.54 -4.36 -12.91
C ALA A 69 8.41 -3.43 -12.43
N ILE A 70 8.65 -2.13 -12.49
CA ILE A 70 7.72 -1.11 -12.02
C ILE A 70 7.20 -0.32 -13.21
N GLU A 71 5.88 -0.32 -13.35
CA GLU A 71 5.15 0.41 -14.38
C GLU A 71 4.25 1.46 -13.74
N ARG A 72 3.74 2.39 -14.54
CA ARG A 72 2.87 3.46 -14.05
C ARG A 72 1.62 2.95 -13.32
N GLU A 73 1.05 1.83 -13.77
CA GLU A 73 -0.24 1.31 -13.30
C GLU A 73 -0.10 -0.03 -12.57
N GLY A 74 1.13 -0.44 -12.25
CA GLY A 74 1.36 -1.72 -11.58
C GLY A 74 2.82 -2.07 -11.42
N TYR A 75 3.04 -3.26 -10.89
CA TYR A 75 4.38 -3.86 -10.76
C TYR A 75 4.30 -5.37 -10.88
N SER A 76 5.39 -5.98 -11.34
CA SER A 76 5.49 -7.42 -11.53
C SER A 76 6.83 -7.95 -11.00
N PHE A 77 6.79 -9.19 -10.51
CA PHE A 77 7.97 -9.88 -9.98
C PHE A 77 8.51 -10.83 -11.03
N LEU A 78 9.82 -10.84 -11.16
CA LEU A 78 10.56 -11.60 -12.15
C LEU A 78 11.66 -12.38 -11.43
N MET A 79 11.99 -13.56 -11.93
CA MET A 79 13.12 -14.35 -11.46
C MET A 79 14.08 -14.58 -12.61
N LEU A 80 15.38 -14.41 -12.34
CA LEU A 80 16.43 -14.73 -13.29
C LEU A 80 16.55 -16.26 -13.40
N ASP A 81 16.35 -16.77 -14.61
CA ASP A 81 16.52 -18.20 -14.89
C ASP A 81 17.96 -18.58 -15.22
N ASP A 82 18.17 -19.85 -15.47
CA ASP A 82 19.49 -20.42 -15.81
C ASP A 82 20.01 -19.93 -17.17
N ASP A 83 19.13 -19.51 -18.07
CA ASP A 83 19.43 -18.92 -19.38
C ASP A 83 19.77 -17.42 -19.30
N ARG A 84 19.83 -16.86 -18.10
CA ARG A 84 20.04 -15.43 -17.81
C ARG A 84 18.92 -14.51 -18.35
N GLU A 85 17.70 -15.01 -18.39
CA GLU A 85 16.52 -14.25 -18.73
C GLU A 85 15.63 -14.05 -17.53
N PHE A 86 15.05 -12.86 -17.39
CA PHE A 86 14.07 -12.58 -16.36
C PHE A 86 12.69 -13.09 -16.79
N LYS A 87 12.16 -14.06 -16.08
CA LYS A 87 10.82 -14.64 -16.30
C LYS A 87 9.83 -14.22 -15.25
N PRO A 88 8.60 -13.89 -15.65
CA PRO A 88 7.53 -13.53 -14.70
C PRO A 88 7.26 -14.65 -13.70
N MET A 89 6.97 -14.28 -12.45
CA MET A 89 6.58 -15.19 -11.37
C MET A 89 5.05 -15.33 -11.28
N ASP A 90 4.36 -15.42 -12.42
CA ASP A 90 2.89 -15.42 -12.49
C ASP A 90 2.24 -16.64 -11.80
N GLY A 91 3.00 -17.71 -11.61
CA GLY A 91 2.56 -18.90 -10.88
C GLY A 91 2.66 -18.80 -9.36
N ASP A 92 3.27 -17.75 -8.83
CA ASP A 92 3.39 -17.52 -7.39
C ASP A 92 2.13 -16.82 -6.85
N GLU A 93 1.62 -17.25 -5.70
CA GLU A 93 0.41 -16.66 -5.11
C GLU A 93 0.67 -15.26 -4.53
N VAL A 94 1.90 -14.99 -4.08
CA VAL A 94 2.31 -13.75 -3.42
C VAL A 94 3.03 -12.81 -4.39
N LEU A 95 4.06 -13.31 -5.08
CA LEU A 95 4.95 -12.55 -5.95
C LEU A 95 4.50 -12.58 -7.42
N ARG A 96 3.25 -12.30 -7.68
CA ARG A 96 2.66 -12.19 -9.02
C ARG A 96 2.52 -10.74 -9.46
N ALA A 97 2.25 -10.52 -10.74
CA ALA A 97 1.91 -9.20 -11.26
C ALA A 97 0.68 -8.60 -10.56
N ARG A 98 0.77 -7.31 -10.24
CA ARG A 98 -0.28 -6.58 -9.50
C ARG A 98 -0.59 -5.24 -10.17
N PRO A 99 -1.80 -5.09 -10.72
CA PRO A 99 -2.29 -3.79 -11.11
C PRO A 99 -2.60 -2.94 -9.86
N LEU A 100 -2.38 -1.64 -9.96
CA LEU A 100 -2.76 -0.70 -8.91
C LEU A 100 -4.29 -0.50 -8.88
N PRO A 101 -4.85 -0.21 -7.70
CA PRO A 101 -6.23 0.20 -7.57
C PRO A 101 -6.53 1.48 -8.37
N SER A 102 -7.77 1.62 -8.84
CA SER A 102 -8.19 2.77 -9.63
C SER A 102 -7.89 4.12 -8.95
N GLY A 103 -7.29 5.02 -9.70
CA GLY A 103 -6.93 6.36 -9.24
C GLY A 103 -5.58 6.46 -8.54
N ILE A 104 -4.90 5.35 -8.25
CA ILE A 104 -3.52 5.31 -7.77
C ILE A 104 -2.60 5.07 -8.96
N VAL A 105 -1.53 5.84 -9.06
CA VAL A 105 -0.48 5.64 -10.06
C VAL A 105 0.90 5.77 -9.42
N ILE A 106 1.89 5.13 -10.02
CA ILE A 106 3.29 5.39 -9.74
C ILE A 106 3.70 6.58 -10.60
N SER A 107 3.95 7.71 -9.94
CA SER A 107 4.26 8.98 -10.60
C SER A 107 5.74 9.17 -10.88
N ARG A 108 6.60 8.48 -10.14
CA ARG A 108 8.06 8.52 -10.31
C ARG A 108 8.69 7.21 -9.85
N VAL A 109 9.71 6.78 -10.59
CA VAL A 109 10.56 5.64 -10.24
C VAL A 109 12.00 6.05 -10.52
N ASP A 110 12.82 6.05 -9.49
CA ASP A 110 14.27 6.25 -9.59
C ASP A 110 14.95 4.96 -9.12
N VAL A 111 15.86 4.40 -9.94
CA VAL A 111 16.67 3.23 -9.58
C VAL A 111 18.12 3.58 -9.84
N GLU A 112 18.97 3.41 -8.84
CA GLU A 112 20.40 3.71 -9.00
C GLU A 112 21.02 2.87 -10.11
N GLY A 113 21.74 3.55 -11.01
CA GLY A 113 22.39 2.92 -12.16
C GLY A 113 21.50 2.76 -13.41
N VAL A 114 20.23 3.18 -13.35
CA VAL A 114 19.33 3.26 -14.52
C VAL A 114 19.16 4.72 -14.90
N PRO A 115 19.52 5.15 -16.13
CA PRO A 115 19.30 6.54 -16.57
C PRO A 115 17.81 6.88 -16.59
N GLU A 116 17.45 8.06 -16.07
CA GLU A 116 16.06 8.58 -16.07
C GLU A 116 15.48 8.75 -17.49
N ASP A 117 16.33 8.96 -18.48
CA ASP A 117 15.93 9.28 -19.86
C ASP A 117 15.69 8.04 -20.75
N ASP A 118 15.86 6.83 -20.25
CA ASP A 118 15.60 5.61 -21.03
C ASP A 118 14.12 5.19 -20.93
N GLU A 119 13.22 5.98 -21.50
CA GLU A 119 11.77 5.69 -21.60
C GLU A 119 11.45 4.35 -22.28
N THR A 120 12.45 3.70 -22.90
CA THR A 120 12.27 2.44 -23.63
C THR A 120 12.37 1.21 -22.74
N LYS A 121 12.85 1.37 -21.50
CA LYS A 121 13.05 0.26 -20.56
C LYS A 121 12.23 0.47 -19.29
N THR A 122 11.36 -0.47 -18.99
CA THR A 122 10.71 -0.55 -17.68
C THR A 122 11.76 -0.65 -16.58
N PRO A 123 11.82 0.29 -15.61
CA PRO A 123 12.79 0.24 -14.53
C PRO A 123 12.63 -1.03 -13.71
N ARG A 124 13.76 -1.66 -13.35
CA ARG A 124 13.78 -2.91 -12.58
C ARG A 124 14.60 -2.74 -11.32
N LEU A 125 14.00 -3.06 -10.21
CA LEU A 125 14.69 -3.21 -8.92
C LEU A 125 15.28 -4.62 -8.87
N ILE A 126 16.58 -4.74 -8.67
CA ILE A 126 17.25 -6.03 -8.56
C ILE A 126 17.44 -6.39 -7.09
N LEU A 127 17.05 -7.60 -6.73
CA LEU A 127 17.23 -8.19 -5.41
C LEU A 127 18.21 -9.36 -5.52
N LEU A 128 19.29 -9.28 -4.75
CA LEU A 128 20.37 -10.27 -4.79
C LEU A 128 20.21 -11.30 -3.67
N PRO A 129 20.70 -12.53 -3.88
CA PRO A 129 20.72 -13.57 -2.84
C PRO A 129 21.56 -13.21 -1.60
N THR A 130 22.40 -12.18 -1.70
CA THR A 130 23.17 -11.63 -0.58
C THR A 130 22.33 -10.78 0.37
N GLY A 131 21.07 -10.47 0.00
CA GLY A 131 20.19 -9.55 0.71
C GLY A 131 20.33 -8.09 0.26
N GLU A 132 21.26 -7.79 -0.63
CA GLU A 132 21.40 -6.47 -1.26
C GLU A 132 20.31 -6.24 -2.30
N LEU A 133 19.92 -4.97 -2.48
CA LEU A 133 19.02 -4.56 -3.53
C LEU A 133 19.50 -3.26 -4.20
N SER A 134 19.09 -3.03 -5.44
CA SER A 134 19.34 -1.74 -6.09
C SER A 134 18.70 -0.62 -5.30
N PRO A 135 19.44 0.42 -4.86
CA PRO A 135 18.82 1.58 -4.23
C PRO A 135 17.76 2.20 -5.14
N PHE A 136 16.61 2.53 -4.58
CA PHE A 136 15.49 3.03 -5.37
C PHE A 136 14.59 3.98 -4.60
N THR A 137 13.85 4.77 -5.35
CA THR A 137 12.73 5.58 -4.87
C THR A 137 11.53 5.36 -5.80
N VAL A 138 10.38 5.01 -5.22
CA VAL A 138 9.09 4.88 -5.93
C VAL A 138 8.07 5.81 -5.27
N ILE A 139 7.41 6.65 -6.08
CA ILE A 139 6.40 7.58 -5.58
C ILE A 139 5.03 7.15 -6.08
N PHE A 140 4.17 6.76 -5.14
CA PHE A 140 2.74 6.56 -5.37
C PHE A 140 1.99 7.87 -5.24
N SER A 141 0.99 8.10 -6.09
CA SER A 141 0.16 9.30 -6.04
C SER A 141 -1.30 9.00 -6.34
N GLN A 142 -2.19 9.75 -5.65
CA GLN A 142 -3.62 9.80 -5.91
C GLN A 142 -4.10 11.23 -5.63
N GLY A 143 -4.37 12.00 -6.68
CA GLY A 143 -4.63 13.43 -6.54
C GLY A 143 -3.43 14.15 -5.93
N ASP A 144 -3.65 14.82 -4.78
CA ASP A 144 -2.60 15.56 -4.06
C ASP A 144 -1.83 14.72 -3.04
N VAL A 145 -2.31 13.51 -2.73
CA VAL A 145 -1.67 12.62 -1.77
C VAL A 145 -0.52 11.88 -2.44
N ARG A 146 0.65 11.87 -1.79
CA ARG A 146 1.85 11.18 -2.27
C ARG A 146 2.49 10.38 -1.14
N TRP A 147 2.91 9.18 -1.49
CA TRP A 147 3.70 8.30 -0.62
C TRP A 147 4.95 7.86 -1.34
N ARG A 148 6.07 7.88 -0.63
CA ARG A 148 7.38 7.49 -1.12
C ARG A 148 7.76 6.15 -0.49
N VAL A 149 8.20 5.21 -1.32
CA VAL A 149 8.84 3.96 -0.92
C VAL A 149 10.29 4.04 -1.33
N GLU A 150 11.19 3.82 -0.40
CA GLU A 150 12.64 3.88 -0.61
C GLU A 150 13.29 2.57 -0.19
N GLY A 151 14.28 2.14 -0.95
CA GLY A 151 15.14 1.02 -0.61
C GLY A 151 16.60 1.41 -0.66
N THR A 152 17.38 0.88 0.28
CA THR A 152 18.81 1.10 0.38
C THR A 152 19.59 -0.13 -0.11
N LEU A 153 20.87 0.04 -0.48
CA LEU A 153 21.73 -1.06 -0.91
C LEU A 153 21.78 -2.21 0.14
N THR A 154 21.69 -1.88 1.42
CA THR A 154 21.71 -2.85 2.52
C THR A 154 20.41 -3.64 2.69
N GLY A 155 19.40 -3.36 1.84
CA GLY A 155 18.13 -4.10 1.87
C GLY A 155 17.09 -3.55 2.83
N GLU A 156 17.32 -2.36 3.43
CA GLU A 156 16.30 -1.69 4.22
C GLU A 156 15.27 -1.02 3.29
N ILE A 157 13.98 -1.29 3.53
CA ILE A 157 12.89 -0.77 2.69
C ILE A 157 11.87 -0.08 3.60
N THR A 158 11.55 1.18 3.31
CA THR A 158 10.63 2.00 4.10
C THR A 158 9.59 2.70 3.24
N ALA A 159 8.44 3.06 3.84
CA ALA A 159 7.41 3.86 3.21
C ALA A 159 7.08 5.09 4.07
N GLN A 160 7.05 6.27 3.46
CA GLN A 160 6.83 7.54 4.13
C GLN A 160 5.84 8.41 3.34
N THR A 161 5.05 9.22 4.07
CA THR A 161 4.22 10.25 3.43
C THR A 161 5.09 11.41 2.96
N MET A 162 4.75 11.99 1.82
CA MET A 162 5.44 13.19 1.33
C MET A 162 4.69 14.45 1.77
N THR A 163 5.34 15.28 2.56
CA THR A 163 4.82 16.58 2.98
C THR A 163 4.78 17.57 1.79
N PRO A 164 3.88 18.58 1.78
CA PRO A 164 3.78 19.56 0.71
C PRO A 164 5.09 20.31 0.37
N ALA A 165 6.03 20.41 1.31
CA ALA A 165 7.33 21.06 1.11
C ALA A 165 8.33 20.24 0.25
N GLU A 166 8.13 18.93 0.10
CA GLU A 166 8.98 18.05 -0.73
C GLU A 166 8.48 17.90 -2.18
N LYS A 167 7.43 18.65 -2.54
CA LYS A 167 6.77 18.57 -3.87
C LYS A 167 7.45 19.44 -4.94
N ALA A 168 8.55 20.14 -4.63
CA ALA A 168 9.27 21.04 -5.55
C ALA A 168 10.44 20.34 -6.23
#